data_3782904afb63fde02c7e0e1582699d97
#
_entry.id   3782904afb63fde02c7e0e1582699d97
#
_cell.length_a   1.000
_cell.length_b   1.000
_cell.length_c   1.000
_cell.angle_alpha   90.00
_cell.angle_beta   90.00
_cell.angle_gamma   90.00
#
_symmetry.space_group_name_H-M   'P 1'
#
loop_
_entity.id
_entity.type
_entity.pdbx_description
1 polymer ?
#
loop_
_entity_poly.entity_id
_entity_poly.type
_entity_poly.pdbx_seq_one_letter_code
_entity_poly.pdbx_strand_id
1 'polypeptide(L)'
;MDKVRFGIIGVGNIGTVHARYLLAGTVKEACLMAVCDNNPDKHSAIRQLVGNDVALFSDAEEMLKSGLIDAVIVSTPHYDHPGLSMLAMRHGIHTLCEKPAGVYTAQVREMNEFARGCNVVFGMMFNQRPNPLYQKVKDLIDSGELGELRRSNWIITNWYRSQSYYNSGGWRATWKGEGGGVLLNQDPHQLDLWQWLVGMPVRMRAFCQFGKHRDIEVENEVTAYAEYANGATGVFITTTAEAPGTNRLEIAGDRGKVVVEDGKLRFWRLRESETEFNARWENGFGEPECWEVTIPVAPECSDHHVITANFAAAVLHGTPLLAPGAEGIHGLTLSNAMHLSTWTDDWVDLPFDEALFKKLLDERIATSIDKQVVSKTLDASGTW
;
A
#
# COMPACT_ATOMS: atom_id res chain seq x y z
N MET A 1 -14.48 1.24 27.46
CA MET A 1 -14.77 2.03 26.24
C MET A 1 -15.51 1.10 25.29
N ASP A 2 -16.72 1.48 24.86
CA ASP A 2 -17.53 0.60 24.01
C ASP A 2 -17.29 0.85 22.51
N LYS A 3 -16.72 2.02 22.18
CA LYS A 3 -16.35 2.42 20.82
C LYS A 3 -15.11 3.27 20.83
N VAL A 4 -14.25 3.12 19.81
CA VAL A 4 -13.11 4.00 19.55
C VAL A 4 -13.62 5.30 18.91
N ARG A 5 -13.28 6.44 19.50
CA ARG A 5 -13.60 7.77 18.98
C ARG A 5 -12.53 8.18 17.97
N PHE A 6 -12.91 8.22 16.70
CA PHE A 6 -11.98 8.55 15.61
C PHE A 6 -11.97 10.04 15.29
N GLY A 7 -10.77 10.55 15.01
CA GLY A 7 -10.52 11.76 14.22
C GLY A 7 -10.03 11.42 12.81
N ILE A 8 -10.17 12.34 11.86
CA ILE A 8 -9.58 12.25 10.53
C ILE A 8 -8.76 13.52 10.27
N ILE A 9 -7.47 13.38 9.89
CA ILE A 9 -6.63 14.48 9.41
C ILE A 9 -6.51 14.38 7.90
N GLY A 10 -6.98 15.41 7.18
CA GLY A 10 -7.06 15.45 5.72
C GLY A 10 -8.39 14.91 5.19
N VAL A 11 -9.32 15.82 4.84
CA VAL A 11 -10.65 15.47 4.28
C VAL A 11 -10.62 15.71 2.77
N GLY A 12 -9.72 14.98 2.08
CA GLY A 12 -9.67 14.87 0.63
C GLY A 12 -10.60 13.76 0.13
N ASN A 13 -10.29 13.18 -1.06
CA ASN A 13 -11.09 12.10 -1.63
C ASN A 13 -11.19 10.91 -0.67
N ILE A 14 -10.04 10.42 -0.17
CA ILE A 14 -10.02 9.24 0.71
C ILE A 14 -10.52 9.56 2.13
N GLY A 15 -10.16 10.71 2.70
CA GLY A 15 -10.69 11.13 4.00
C GLY A 15 -12.22 11.28 4.01
N THR A 16 -12.81 11.67 2.87
CA THR A 16 -14.27 11.68 2.69
C THR A 16 -14.86 10.28 2.72
N VAL A 17 -14.20 9.29 2.13
CA VAL A 17 -14.62 7.88 2.19
C VAL A 17 -14.60 7.38 3.63
N HIS A 18 -13.52 7.66 4.37
CA HIS A 18 -13.41 7.31 5.79
C HIS A 18 -14.52 7.96 6.63
N ALA A 19 -14.78 9.25 6.42
CA ALA A 19 -15.86 9.95 7.13
C ALA A 19 -17.22 9.30 6.87
N ARG A 20 -17.53 8.95 5.62
CA ARG A 20 -18.81 8.36 5.23
C ARG A 20 -19.11 7.04 5.92
N TYR A 21 -18.18 6.07 5.90
CA TYR A 21 -18.45 4.77 6.53
C TYR A 21 -18.47 4.85 8.07
N LEU A 22 -17.69 5.75 8.69
CA LEU A 22 -17.74 5.98 10.12
C LEU A 22 -19.07 6.63 10.54
N LEU A 23 -19.55 7.62 9.79
CA LEU A 23 -20.86 8.25 10.01
C LEU A 23 -22.03 7.29 9.80
N ALA A 24 -21.92 6.40 8.79
CA ALA A 24 -22.90 5.38 8.51
C ALA A 24 -22.95 4.27 9.58
N GLY A 25 -21.99 4.25 10.53
CA GLY A 25 -21.90 3.20 11.55
C GLY A 25 -21.52 1.82 10.98
N THR A 26 -20.89 1.77 9.80
CA THR A 26 -20.42 0.54 9.17
C THR A 26 -19.43 -0.20 10.07
N VAL A 27 -18.60 0.53 10.79
CA VAL A 27 -17.70 -0.01 11.82
C VAL A 27 -18.38 0.11 13.18
N LYS A 28 -18.90 -1.02 13.70
CA LYS A 28 -19.74 -1.04 14.91
C LYS A 28 -19.03 -0.51 16.16
N GLU A 29 -17.72 -0.77 16.28
CA GLU A 29 -16.87 -0.39 17.42
C GLU A 29 -16.15 0.94 17.22
N ALA A 30 -16.60 1.77 16.27
CA ALA A 30 -16.02 3.08 16.00
C ALA A 30 -17.10 4.15 15.83
N CYS A 31 -16.72 5.41 16.06
CA CYS A 31 -17.52 6.59 15.73
C CYS A 31 -16.62 7.75 15.33
N LEU A 32 -17.11 8.62 14.44
CA LEU A 32 -16.40 9.84 14.03
C LEU A 32 -16.74 10.97 14.98
N MET A 33 -15.73 11.59 15.63
CA MET A 33 -15.90 12.68 16.57
C MET A 33 -15.31 13.99 16.09
N ALA A 34 -14.26 13.93 15.28
CA ALA A 34 -13.57 15.13 14.80
C ALA A 34 -13.00 14.94 13.40
N VAL A 35 -12.88 16.03 12.67
CA VAL A 35 -12.16 16.08 11.38
C VAL A 35 -11.28 17.32 11.36
N CYS A 36 -10.15 17.24 10.65
CA CYS A 36 -9.23 18.34 10.45
C CYS A 36 -8.84 18.47 8.98
N ASP A 37 -8.96 19.67 8.42
CA ASP A 37 -8.40 20.03 7.12
C ASP A 37 -7.88 21.46 7.19
N ASN A 38 -6.63 21.68 6.82
CA ASN A 38 -5.95 22.98 6.88
C ASN A 38 -6.37 23.94 5.76
N ASN A 39 -7.16 23.47 4.79
CA ASN A 39 -7.70 24.32 3.72
C ASN A 39 -9.10 24.85 4.09
N PRO A 40 -9.24 26.15 4.44
CA PRO A 40 -10.52 26.74 4.84
C PRO A 40 -11.57 26.70 3.73
N ASP A 41 -11.16 26.67 2.45
CA ASP A 41 -12.11 26.64 1.33
C ASP A 41 -12.92 25.34 1.30
N LYS A 42 -12.41 24.27 1.91
CA LYS A 42 -13.12 22.99 2.03
C LYS A 42 -14.07 22.90 3.21
N HIS A 43 -13.94 23.79 4.20
CA HIS A 43 -14.67 23.66 5.48
C HIS A 43 -16.19 23.65 5.30
N SER A 44 -16.73 24.43 4.36
CA SER A 44 -18.17 24.43 4.06
C SER A 44 -18.64 23.05 3.56
N ALA A 45 -17.92 22.45 2.61
CA ALA A 45 -18.23 21.12 2.07
C ALA A 45 -18.04 20.02 3.13
N ILE A 46 -16.99 20.11 3.94
CA ILE A 46 -16.75 19.20 5.06
C ILE A 46 -17.88 19.29 6.08
N ARG A 47 -18.33 20.50 6.43
CA ARG A 47 -19.45 20.70 7.36
C ARG A 47 -20.76 20.09 6.82
N GLN A 48 -21.01 20.20 5.51
CA GLN A 48 -22.16 19.54 4.87
C GLN A 48 -22.05 18.00 4.94
N LEU A 49 -20.83 17.46 4.84
CA LEU A 49 -20.59 16.02 4.92
C LEU A 49 -20.81 15.48 6.34
N VAL A 50 -20.21 16.13 7.35
CA VAL A 50 -20.12 15.57 8.70
C VAL A 50 -21.20 16.10 9.68
N GLY A 51 -21.96 17.11 9.30
CA GLY A 51 -22.98 17.73 10.19
C GLY A 51 -22.36 18.57 11.31
N ASN A 52 -23.18 18.93 12.31
CA ASN A 52 -22.74 19.77 13.44
C ASN A 52 -22.23 18.96 14.64
N ASP A 53 -22.53 17.68 14.71
CA ASP A 53 -22.16 16.82 15.84
C ASP A 53 -20.69 16.38 15.81
N VAL A 54 -20.03 16.49 14.65
CA VAL A 54 -18.60 16.24 14.47
C VAL A 54 -17.83 17.55 14.56
N ALA A 55 -16.82 17.61 15.42
CA ALA A 55 -15.97 18.79 15.54
C ALA A 55 -15.10 18.99 14.28
N LEU A 56 -14.96 20.23 13.82
CA LEU A 56 -14.12 20.58 12.67
C LEU A 56 -12.98 21.49 13.13
N PHE A 57 -11.76 21.09 12.83
CA PHE A 57 -10.52 21.78 13.14
C PHE A 57 -9.79 22.23 11.88
N SER A 58 -9.04 23.33 11.97
CA SER A 58 -8.09 23.78 10.95
C SER A 58 -6.66 23.33 11.24
N ASP A 59 -6.36 23.02 12.50
CA ASP A 59 -5.05 22.60 12.98
C ASP A 59 -5.12 21.19 13.56
N ALA A 60 -4.19 20.34 13.13
CA ALA A 60 -4.15 18.94 13.55
C ALA A 60 -3.78 18.80 15.04
N GLU A 61 -2.86 19.62 15.54
CA GLU A 61 -2.42 19.52 16.93
C GLU A 61 -3.52 19.98 17.91
N GLU A 62 -4.32 20.98 17.53
CA GLU A 62 -5.50 21.40 18.30
C GLU A 62 -6.51 20.24 18.38
N MET A 63 -6.78 19.54 17.27
CA MET A 63 -7.65 18.38 17.29
C MET A 63 -7.12 17.26 18.18
N LEU A 64 -5.82 16.94 18.10
CA LEU A 64 -5.19 15.90 18.90
C LEU A 64 -5.20 16.21 20.40
N LYS A 65 -5.14 17.50 20.78
CA LYS A 65 -5.21 17.96 22.18
C LYS A 65 -6.63 18.11 22.71
N SER A 66 -7.65 18.00 21.86
CA SER A 66 -9.05 18.30 22.23
C SER A 66 -9.68 17.35 23.26
N GLY A 67 -9.13 16.14 23.43
CA GLY A 67 -9.71 15.08 24.25
C GLY A 67 -10.98 14.43 23.64
N LEU A 68 -11.32 14.79 22.40
CA LEU A 68 -12.51 14.25 21.71
C LEU A 68 -12.26 12.88 21.07
N ILE A 69 -11.02 12.54 20.79
CA ILE A 69 -10.65 11.36 20.01
C ILE A 69 -9.68 10.42 20.76
N ASP A 70 -9.80 9.13 20.50
CA ASP A 70 -8.89 8.09 20.99
C ASP A 70 -7.93 7.63 19.89
N ALA A 71 -8.38 7.73 18.63
CA ALA A 71 -7.65 7.31 17.46
C ALA A 71 -7.79 8.32 16.31
N VAL A 72 -6.83 8.31 15.40
CA VAL A 72 -6.85 9.17 14.21
C VAL A 72 -6.53 8.37 12.95
N ILE A 73 -7.22 8.71 11.85
CA ILE A 73 -6.84 8.31 10.50
C ILE A 73 -6.08 9.50 9.87
N VAL A 74 -4.82 9.27 9.46
CA VAL A 74 -4.01 10.25 8.75
C VAL A 74 -4.17 10.01 7.25
N SER A 75 -4.81 10.94 6.52
CA SER A 75 -5.19 10.82 5.11
C SER A 75 -4.87 12.08 4.28
N THR A 76 -3.73 12.65 4.58
CA THR A 76 -3.12 13.83 3.93
C THR A 76 -2.28 13.45 2.70
N PRO A 77 -1.62 14.37 2.00
CA PRO A 77 -0.58 14.04 1.03
C PRO A 77 0.59 13.26 1.66
N HIS A 78 1.27 12.47 0.87
CA HIS A 78 2.22 11.42 1.30
C HIS A 78 3.37 11.90 2.19
N TYR A 79 3.91 13.10 1.92
CA TYR A 79 5.01 13.69 2.72
C TYR A 79 4.62 13.97 4.16
N ASP A 80 3.33 14.25 4.42
CA ASP A 80 2.85 14.62 5.75
C ASP A 80 2.58 13.40 6.64
N HIS A 81 2.41 12.20 6.06
CA HIS A 81 2.03 10.98 6.78
C HIS A 81 2.93 10.69 7.98
N PRO A 82 4.28 10.64 7.84
CA PRO A 82 5.14 10.33 8.98
C PRO A 82 5.09 11.41 10.07
N GLY A 83 5.14 12.68 9.69
CA GLY A 83 5.13 13.79 10.65
C GLY A 83 3.85 13.85 11.47
N LEU A 84 2.69 13.75 10.80
CA LEU A 84 1.38 13.76 11.46
C LEU A 84 1.13 12.51 12.29
N SER A 85 1.59 11.35 11.82
CA SER A 85 1.51 10.10 12.59
C SER A 85 2.34 10.18 13.88
N MET A 86 3.57 10.68 13.81
CA MET A 86 4.41 10.90 15.00
C MET A 86 3.79 11.94 15.94
N LEU A 87 3.20 13.01 15.40
CA LEU A 87 2.51 14.01 16.20
C LEU A 87 1.32 13.39 16.97
N ALA A 88 0.51 12.58 16.31
CA ALA A 88 -0.61 11.89 16.95
C ALA A 88 -0.14 10.92 18.04
N MET A 89 0.85 10.07 17.75
CA MET A 89 1.43 9.15 18.72
C MET A 89 2.07 9.85 19.92
N ARG A 90 2.68 11.03 19.72
CA ARG A 90 3.23 11.89 20.81
C ARG A 90 2.15 12.34 21.78
N HIS A 91 0.93 12.56 21.31
CA HIS A 91 -0.24 12.91 22.11
C HIS A 91 -0.97 11.68 22.68
N GLY A 92 -0.42 10.46 22.52
CA GLY A 92 -1.03 9.23 23.02
C GLY A 92 -2.25 8.79 22.22
N ILE A 93 -2.41 9.26 20.98
CA ILE A 93 -3.54 8.91 20.10
C ILE A 93 -3.15 7.71 19.24
N HIS A 94 -3.98 6.65 19.25
CA HIS A 94 -3.84 5.51 18.37
C HIS A 94 -3.89 5.97 16.91
N THR A 95 -2.99 5.47 16.06
CA THR A 95 -2.79 6.05 14.72
C THR A 95 -2.94 5.01 13.62
N LEU A 96 -3.86 5.25 12.70
CA LEU A 96 -4.04 4.51 11.47
C LEU A 96 -3.62 5.41 10.30
N CYS A 97 -2.50 5.07 9.67
CA CYS A 97 -1.91 5.86 8.60
C CYS A 97 -2.36 5.34 7.22
N GLU A 98 -2.80 6.25 6.35
CA GLU A 98 -3.02 5.92 4.94
C GLU A 98 -1.72 5.53 4.24
N LYS A 99 -1.89 4.74 3.17
CA LYS A 99 -0.78 4.39 2.29
C LYS A 99 -0.46 5.54 1.32
N PRO A 100 0.80 5.66 0.90
CA PRO A 100 1.98 4.99 1.41
C PRO A 100 2.36 5.50 2.81
N ALA A 101 3.19 4.75 3.54
CA ALA A 101 3.62 5.16 4.88
C ALA A 101 4.38 6.50 4.89
N GLY A 102 4.94 6.89 3.75
CA GLY A 102 5.68 8.11 3.48
C GLY A 102 6.25 8.06 2.07
N VAL A 103 7.13 8.98 1.73
CA VAL A 103 7.74 9.07 0.40
C VAL A 103 9.11 8.36 0.34
N TYR A 104 9.89 8.40 1.39
CA TYR A 104 11.22 7.79 1.45
C TYR A 104 11.44 7.06 2.78
N THR A 105 12.22 5.98 2.71
CA THR A 105 12.36 5.00 3.80
C THR A 105 12.95 5.60 5.07
N ALA A 106 13.90 6.54 4.99
CA ALA A 106 14.52 7.15 6.18
C ALA A 106 13.47 7.83 7.09
N GLN A 107 12.51 8.56 6.51
CA GLN A 107 11.44 9.21 7.27
C GLN A 107 10.49 8.20 7.92
N VAL A 108 10.17 7.11 7.21
CA VAL A 108 9.31 6.06 7.74
C VAL A 108 10.02 5.23 8.80
N ARG A 109 11.33 5.06 8.68
CA ARG A 109 12.16 4.44 9.71
C ARG A 109 12.13 5.24 11.02
N GLU A 110 12.29 6.57 10.93
CA GLU A 110 12.15 7.46 12.09
C GLU A 110 10.77 7.32 12.74
N MET A 111 9.69 7.31 11.93
CA MET A 111 8.33 7.10 12.43
C MET A 111 8.17 5.75 13.13
N ASN A 112 8.73 4.68 12.57
CA ASN A 112 8.67 3.35 13.16
C ASN A 112 9.46 3.25 14.47
N GLU A 113 10.63 3.92 14.56
CA GLU A 113 11.43 4.01 15.79
C GLU A 113 10.69 4.78 16.86
N PHE A 114 10.08 5.90 16.49
CA PHE A 114 9.25 6.68 17.39
C PHE A 114 8.06 5.88 17.93
N ALA A 115 7.35 5.17 17.05
CA ALA A 115 6.18 4.35 17.41
C ALA A 115 6.52 3.25 18.44
N ARG A 116 7.71 2.63 18.36
CA ARG A 116 8.16 1.61 19.33
C ARG A 116 8.26 2.14 20.76
N GLY A 117 8.50 3.45 20.92
CA GLY A 117 8.55 4.12 22.22
C GLY A 117 7.20 4.57 22.76
N CYS A 118 6.13 4.43 21.99
CA CYS A 118 4.79 4.89 22.33
C CYS A 118 3.88 3.74 22.76
N ASN A 119 3.05 3.99 23.77
CA ASN A 119 2.03 3.01 24.20
C ASN A 119 0.71 3.23 23.42
N VAL A 120 0.77 3.10 22.10
CA VAL A 120 -0.37 3.26 21.20
C VAL A 120 -0.41 2.17 20.16
N VAL A 121 -1.59 1.89 19.62
CA VAL A 121 -1.75 1.04 18.44
C VAL A 121 -1.40 1.88 17.21
N PHE A 122 -0.49 1.35 16.37
CA PHE A 122 -0.12 1.96 15.10
C PHE A 122 -0.33 0.99 13.96
N GLY A 123 -1.15 1.35 12.97
CA GLY A 123 -1.52 0.53 11.83
C GLY A 123 -1.42 1.28 10.50
N MET A 124 -1.34 0.50 9.40
CA MET A 124 -1.39 0.99 8.02
C MET A 124 -2.74 0.67 7.37
N MET A 125 -3.20 1.55 6.48
CA MET A 125 -4.42 1.34 5.70
C MET A 125 -4.15 0.48 4.45
N PHE A 126 -3.69 -0.76 4.65
CA PHE A 126 -3.51 -1.73 3.57
C PHE A 126 -4.79 -2.55 3.36
N ASN A 127 -5.77 -1.95 2.70
CA ASN A 127 -7.11 -2.52 2.52
C ASN A 127 -7.15 -3.81 1.68
N GLN A 128 -6.06 -4.17 1.01
CA GLN A 128 -5.96 -5.44 0.28
C GLN A 128 -5.48 -6.62 1.15
N ARG A 129 -4.92 -6.35 2.33
CA ARG A 129 -4.52 -7.41 3.29
C ARG A 129 -5.68 -8.33 3.72
N PRO A 130 -6.92 -7.84 3.96
CA PRO A 130 -8.08 -8.69 4.26
C PRO A 130 -8.69 -9.36 3.03
N ASN A 131 -8.24 -9.10 1.80
CA ASN A 131 -8.80 -9.72 0.60
C ASN A 131 -8.66 -11.26 0.66
N PRO A 132 -9.77 -12.02 0.60
CA PRO A 132 -9.76 -13.46 0.77
C PRO A 132 -8.88 -14.22 -0.24
N LEU A 133 -8.71 -13.67 -1.45
CA LEU A 133 -7.81 -14.26 -2.46
C LEU A 133 -6.36 -14.26 -1.96
N TYR A 134 -5.87 -13.08 -1.54
CA TYR A 134 -4.48 -12.95 -1.07
C TYR A 134 -4.26 -13.61 0.29
N GLN A 135 -5.26 -13.61 1.17
CA GLN A 135 -5.23 -14.37 2.41
C GLN A 135 -5.06 -15.88 2.12
N LYS A 136 -5.77 -16.39 1.12
CA LYS A 136 -5.66 -17.80 0.74
C LYS A 136 -4.32 -18.12 0.07
N VAL A 137 -3.77 -17.22 -0.75
CA VAL A 137 -2.41 -17.38 -1.29
C VAL A 137 -1.38 -17.43 -0.16
N LYS A 138 -1.51 -16.53 0.83
CA LYS A 138 -0.63 -16.53 2.02
C LYS A 138 -0.73 -17.83 2.81
N ASP A 139 -1.94 -18.33 3.05
CA ASP A 139 -2.19 -19.60 3.72
C ASP A 139 -1.52 -20.78 2.99
N LEU A 140 -1.62 -20.84 1.66
CA LEU A 140 -0.95 -21.89 0.85
C LEU A 140 0.58 -21.81 0.91
N ILE A 141 1.14 -20.61 1.00
CA ILE A 141 2.58 -20.40 1.15
C ILE A 141 3.03 -20.79 2.55
N ASP A 142 2.36 -20.27 3.59
CA ASP A 142 2.74 -20.48 4.99
C ASP A 142 2.56 -21.94 5.44
N SER A 143 1.57 -22.64 4.90
CA SER A 143 1.38 -24.09 5.13
C SER A 143 2.33 -24.98 4.35
N GLY A 144 3.18 -24.42 3.47
CA GLY A 144 4.15 -25.15 2.68
C GLY A 144 3.58 -25.91 1.48
N GLU A 145 2.33 -25.62 1.08
CA GLU A 145 1.69 -26.27 -0.08
C GLU A 145 2.41 -25.96 -1.40
N LEU A 146 3.09 -24.81 -1.49
CA LEU A 146 3.93 -24.46 -2.63
C LEU A 146 5.37 -24.96 -2.52
N GLY A 147 5.80 -25.45 -1.35
CA GLY A 147 7.20 -25.76 -1.08
C GLY A 147 8.08 -24.51 -1.08
N GLU A 148 9.36 -24.68 -1.42
CA GLU A 148 10.28 -23.55 -1.57
C GLU A 148 9.89 -22.70 -2.76
N LEU A 149 9.70 -21.39 -2.53
CA LEU A 149 9.36 -20.47 -3.62
C LEU A 149 10.52 -20.30 -4.59
N ARG A 150 10.22 -20.30 -5.88
CA ARG A 150 11.20 -20.23 -6.96
C ARG A 150 11.04 -18.99 -7.84
N ARG A 151 9.78 -18.55 -8.04
CA ARG A 151 9.50 -17.40 -8.88
C ARG A 151 8.18 -16.75 -8.50
N SER A 152 8.13 -15.42 -8.56
CA SER A 152 6.89 -14.64 -8.52
C SER A 152 6.85 -13.64 -9.67
N ASN A 153 5.73 -13.60 -10.40
CA ASN A 153 5.50 -12.62 -11.46
C ASN A 153 4.21 -11.88 -11.16
N TRP A 154 4.25 -10.56 -11.13
CA TRP A 154 3.05 -9.76 -11.00
C TRP A 154 2.97 -8.72 -12.12
N ILE A 155 1.94 -8.81 -12.94
CA ILE A 155 1.62 -7.84 -13.98
C ILE A 155 0.37 -7.08 -13.51
N ILE A 156 0.48 -5.76 -13.35
CA ILE A 156 -0.58 -4.88 -12.86
C ILE A 156 -0.66 -3.67 -13.79
N THR A 157 -1.42 -3.80 -14.85
CA THR A 157 -1.57 -2.74 -15.86
C THR A 157 -3.01 -2.21 -15.95
N ASN A 158 -3.88 -2.68 -15.04
CA ASN A 158 -5.29 -2.27 -14.99
C ASN A 158 -5.53 -0.96 -14.20
N TRP A 159 -4.48 -0.28 -13.74
CA TRP A 159 -4.54 1.02 -13.07
C TRP A 159 -4.65 2.19 -14.06
N TYR A 160 -5.44 2.08 -15.13
CA TYR A 160 -5.56 3.17 -16.10
C TYR A 160 -5.88 4.51 -15.42
N ARG A 161 -5.08 5.54 -15.74
CA ARG A 161 -5.30 6.92 -15.29
C ARG A 161 -5.20 7.87 -16.48
N SER A 162 -6.26 8.67 -16.64
CA SER A 162 -6.32 9.70 -17.67
C SER A 162 -5.48 10.93 -17.31
N GLN A 163 -5.15 11.76 -18.26
CA GLN A 163 -4.52 13.05 -17.98
C GLN A 163 -5.39 13.93 -17.04
N SER A 164 -6.73 13.83 -17.17
CA SER A 164 -7.66 14.56 -16.28
C SER A 164 -7.51 14.15 -14.81
N TYR A 165 -7.22 12.86 -14.53
CA TYR A 165 -6.90 12.41 -13.17
C TYR A 165 -5.65 13.11 -12.63
N TYR A 166 -4.58 13.15 -13.40
CA TYR A 166 -3.33 13.80 -13.00
C TYR A 166 -3.47 15.31 -12.86
N ASN A 167 -4.41 15.92 -13.58
CA ASN A 167 -4.72 17.34 -13.51
C ASN A 167 -5.72 17.71 -12.40
N SER A 168 -6.19 16.74 -11.60
CA SER A 168 -7.22 16.98 -10.57
C SER A 168 -6.71 17.63 -9.28
N GLY A 169 -5.40 17.75 -9.11
CA GLY A 169 -4.78 18.38 -7.95
C GLY A 169 -3.35 18.83 -8.24
N GLY A 170 -2.96 19.97 -7.67
CA GLY A 170 -1.63 20.55 -7.91
C GLY A 170 -0.46 19.72 -7.38
N TRP A 171 -0.69 18.86 -6.39
CA TRP A 171 0.31 17.98 -5.79
C TRP A 171 0.53 16.69 -6.59
N ARG A 172 -0.49 16.25 -7.37
CA ARG A 172 -0.44 14.96 -8.08
C ARG A 172 0.62 14.93 -9.16
N ALA A 173 1.25 13.77 -9.30
CA ALA A 173 2.22 13.45 -10.35
C ALA A 173 3.38 14.45 -10.44
N THR A 174 3.81 14.97 -9.28
CA THR A 174 4.99 15.83 -9.15
C THR A 174 5.92 15.28 -8.06
N TRP A 175 7.22 15.42 -8.23
CA TRP A 175 8.18 14.99 -7.21
C TRP A 175 8.00 15.77 -5.90
N LYS A 176 7.73 17.06 -5.99
CA LYS A 176 7.54 17.95 -4.84
C LYS A 176 6.27 17.65 -4.05
N GLY A 177 5.18 17.30 -4.73
CA GLY A 177 3.86 17.13 -4.10
C GLY A 177 3.52 15.68 -3.76
N GLU A 178 3.80 14.73 -4.65
CA GLU A 178 3.45 13.31 -4.50
C GLU A 178 4.65 12.45 -4.13
N GLY A 179 5.85 12.81 -4.65
CA GLY A 179 7.11 12.10 -4.38
C GLY A 179 7.34 10.86 -5.22
N GLY A 180 6.45 10.53 -6.13
CA GLY A 180 6.47 9.41 -7.05
C GLY A 180 5.13 9.27 -7.76
N GLY A 181 5.02 8.30 -8.65
CA GLY A 181 3.83 8.05 -9.47
C GLY A 181 3.14 6.73 -9.15
N VAL A 182 3.12 5.81 -10.12
CA VAL A 182 2.40 4.54 -9.98
C VAL A 182 2.87 3.71 -8.78
N LEU A 183 4.17 3.67 -8.52
CA LEU A 183 4.75 2.92 -7.40
C LEU A 183 4.37 3.47 -6.02
N LEU A 184 4.05 4.77 -5.93
CA LEU A 184 3.79 5.43 -4.66
C LEU A 184 2.30 5.74 -4.43
N ASN A 185 1.49 5.78 -5.49
CA ASN A 185 0.07 6.09 -5.40
C ASN A 185 -0.83 4.90 -5.71
N GLN A 186 -0.68 4.24 -6.88
CA GLN A 186 -1.56 3.14 -7.27
C GLN A 186 -1.12 1.80 -6.65
N ASP A 187 0.16 1.48 -6.70
CA ASP A 187 0.70 0.18 -6.34
C ASP A 187 1.24 -0.02 -4.90
N PRO A 188 1.11 0.90 -3.95
CA PRO A 188 1.53 0.60 -2.58
C PRO A 188 0.86 -0.64 -1.99
N HIS A 189 -0.38 -0.94 -2.38
CA HIS A 189 -1.08 -2.16 -1.96
C HIS A 189 -0.46 -3.41 -2.56
N GLN A 190 -0.09 -3.38 -3.85
CA GLN A 190 0.51 -4.51 -4.53
C GLN A 190 1.96 -4.73 -4.09
N LEU A 191 2.72 -3.67 -3.89
CA LEU A 191 4.07 -3.76 -3.32
C LEU A 191 4.05 -4.29 -1.89
N ASP A 192 3.06 -3.88 -1.08
CA ASP A 192 2.83 -4.43 0.24
C ASP A 192 2.50 -5.91 0.18
N LEU A 193 1.51 -6.30 -0.63
CA LEU A 193 1.14 -7.70 -0.80
C LEU A 193 2.30 -8.55 -1.37
N TRP A 194 3.08 -8.01 -2.31
CA TRP A 194 4.18 -8.75 -2.92
C TRP A 194 5.21 -9.17 -1.87
N GLN A 195 5.70 -8.21 -1.07
CA GLN A 195 6.62 -8.55 0.02
C GLN A 195 5.98 -9.39 1.13
N TRP A 196 4.68 -9.20 1.41
CA TRP A 196 3.97 -9.97 2.42
C TRP A 196 3.80 -11.44 2.04
N LEU A 197 3.62 -11.71 0.75
CA LEU A 197 3.48 -13.08 0.20
C LEU A 197 4.83 -13.77 0.02
N VAL A 198 5.80 -13.10 -0.60
CA VAL A 198 7.04 -13.76 -1.07
C VAL A 198 8.30 -13.30 -0.32
N GLY A 199 8.17 -12.35 0.62
CA GLY A 199 9.29 -11.79 1.37
C GLY A 199 10.02 -10.65 0.64
N MET A 200 11.04 -10.10 1.29
CA MET A 200 11.87 -9.04 0.74
C MET A 200 12.99 -9.63 -0.12
N PRO A 201 13.25 -9.07 -1.32
CA PRO A 201 14.39 -9.48 -2.13
C PRO A 201 15.72 -9.01 -1.51
N VAL A 202 16.84 -9.59 -1.97
CA VAL A 202 18.19 -9.15 -1.58
C VAL A 202 18.72 -8.08 -2.52
N ARG A 203 18.24 -8.02 -3.77
CA ARG A 203 18.56 -6.96 -4.72
C ARG A 203 17.50 -6.84 -5.83
N MET A 204 17.48 -5.65 -6.45
CA MET A 204 16.54 -5.33 -7.52
C MET A 204 17.20 -4.60 -8.67
N ARG A 205 16.68 -4.80 -9.89
CA ARG A 205 16.95 -3.99 -11.08
C ARG A 205 15.62 -3.52 -11.66
N ALA A 206 15.48 -2.23 -11.94
CA ALA A 206 14.24 -1.67 -12.45
C ALA A 206 14.46 -0.65 -13.57
N PHE A 207 13.40 -0.49 -14.37
CA PHE A 207 13.29 0.47 -15.47
C PHE A 207 11.98 1.24 -15.30
N CYS A 208 12.06 2.43 -14.71
CA CYS A 208 10.94 3.34 -14.57
C CYS A 208 10.90 4.27 -15.78
N GLN A 209 9.73 4.46 -16.38
CA GLN A 209 9.49 5.43 -17.44
C GLN A 209 8.69 6.60 -16.86
N PHE A 210 9.23 7.80 -17.01
CA PHE A 210 8.66 9.02 -16.45
C PHE A 210 7.88 9.77 -17.54
N GLY A 211 6.62 10.11 -17.22
CA GLY A 211 5.77 10.83 -18.17
C GLY A 211 5.45 10.08 -19.46
N LYS A 212 5.54 8.74 -19.49
CA LYS A 212 5.27 7.97 -20.69
C LYS A 212 3.78 8.03 -21.02
N HIS A 213 3.43 8.57 -22.17
CA HIS A 213 2.05 8.77 -22.64
C HIS A 213 1.21 9.71 -21.76
N ARG A 214 1.82 10.44 -20.81
CA ARG A 214 1.16 11.42 -19.92
C ARG A 214 2.09 12.63 -19.73
N ASP A 215 1.49 13.79 -19.55
CA ASP A 215 2.22 15.02 -19.17
C ASP A 215 2.35 15.07 -17.64
N ILE A 216 3.35 14.37 -17.11
CA ILE A 216 3.64 14.24 -15.68
C ILE A 216 5.16 14.08 -15.46
N GLU A 217 5.65 14.36 -14.26
CA GLU A 217 7.07 14.29 -13.91
C GLU A 217 7.51 12.91 -13.42
N VAL A 218 6.58 12.18 -12.82
CA VAL A 218 6.84 10.93 -12.10
C VAL A 218 6.66 9.71 -12.99
N GLU A 219 7.03 8.56 -12.49
CA GLU A 219 6.89 7.30 -13.21
C GLU A 219 5.42 6.87 -13.33
N ASN A 220 5.07 6.39 -14.50
CA ASN A 220 3.75 5.81 -14.78
C ASN A 220 3.82 4.46 -15.49
N GLU A 221 5.03 3.96 -15.73
CA GLU A 221 5.29 2.60 -16.20
C GLU A 221 6.58 2.10 -15.58
N VAL A 222 6.59 0.87 -15.07
CA VAL A 222 7.74 0.25 -14.44
C VAL A 222 7.81 -1.23 -14.82
N THR A 223 9.04 -1.70 -15.10
CA THR A 223 9.38 -3.12 -15.15
C THR A 223 10.55 -3.35 -14.21
N ALA A 224 10.38 -4.25 -13.23
CA ALA A 224 11.40 -4.56 -12.25
C ALA A 224 11.65 -6.07 -12.16
N TYR A 225 12.92 -6.41 -11.89
CA TYR A 225 13.39 -7.74 -11.60
C TYR A 225 13.98 -7.79 -10.19
N ALA A 226 13.67 -8.84 -9.44
CA ALA A 226 14.11 -9.02 -8.06
C ALA A 226 14.78 -10.39 -7.88
N GLU A 227 15.81 -10.46 -7.03
CA GLU A 227 16.45 -11.70 -6.61
C GLU A 227 16.32 -11.87 -5.09
N TYR A 228 16.07 -13.09 -4.66
CA TYR A 228 15.87 -13.47 -3.27
C TYR A 228 17.03 -14.33 -2.75
N ALA A 229 17.22 -14.35 -1.44
CA ALA A 229 18.35 -15.05 -0.80
C ALA A 229 18.41 -16.54 -1.10
N ASN A 230 17.27 -17.18 -1.34
CA ASN A 230 17.19 -18.60 -1.72
C ASN A 230 17.39 -18.87 -3.24
N GLY A 231 17.72 -17.85 -4.03
CA GLY A 231 17.86 -17.94 -5.48
C GLY A 231 16.55 -17.80 -6.26
N ALA A 232 15.42 -17.61 -5.59
CA ALA A 232 14.16 -17.28 -6.25
C ALA A 232 14.26 -15.92 -6.97
N THR A 233 13.40 -15.74 -7.97
CA THR A 233 13.34 -14.52 -8.77
C THR A 233 11.95 -13.92 -8.78
N GLY A 234 11.86 -12.60 -8.98
CA GLY A 234 10.60 -11.89 -9.08
C GLY A 234 10.57 -10.92 -10.26
N VAL A 235 9.41 -10.78 -10.88
CA VAL A 235 9.15 -9.74 -11.90
C VAL A 235 7.91 -8.96 -11.50
N PHE A 236 8.01 -7.64 -11.54
CA PHE A 236 6.92 -6.72 -11.27
C PHE A 236 6.77 -5.76 -12.42
N ILE A 237 5.59 -5.72 -13.04
CA ILE A 237 5.28 -4.88 -14.19
C ILE A 237 4.03 -4.06 -13.87
N THR A 238 4.11 -2.74 -13.99
CA THR A 238 2.96 -1.88 -13.77
C THR A 238 2.93 -0.71 -14.73
N THR A 239 1.73 -0.25 -15.07
CA THR A 239 1.51 0.99 -15.83
C THR A 239 0.13 1.58 -15.54
N THR A 240 0.01 2.89 -15.71
CA THR A 240 -1.28 3.60 -15.67
C THR A 240 -1.79 3.97 -17.06
N ALA A 241 -1.16 3.50 -18.12
CA ALA A 241 -1.43 3.94 -19.51
C ALA A 241 -1.91 2.81 -20.44
N GLU A 242 -2.21 1.64 -19.92
CA GLU A 242 -2.71 0.50 -20.70
C GLU A 242 -4.22 0.30 -20.51
N ALA A 243 -4.94 0.02 -21.61
CA ALA A 243 -6.35 -0.33 -21.60
C ALA A 243 -6.69 -1.23 -22.81
N PRO A 244 -7.32 -2.43 -22.62
CA PRO A 244 -7.55 -3.03 -21.30
C PRO A 244 -6.26 -3.42 -20.63
N GLY A 245 -6.22 -3.33 -19.28
CA GLY A 245 -5.07 -3.73 -18.50
C GLY A 245 -5.21 -5.16 -17.96
N THR A 246 -4.14 -5.63 -17.33
CA THR A 246 -4.02 -6.95 -16.72
C THR A 246 -3.78 -6.80 -15.21
N ASN A 247 -4.35 -7.70 -14.40
CA ASN A 247 -3.90 -7.93 -13.03
C ASN A 247 -3.74 -9.43 -12.83
N ARG A 248 -2.48 -9.90 -12.93
CA ARG A 248 -2.13 -11.31 -12.84
C ARG A 248 -0.92 -11.53 -11.95
N LEU A 249 -1.15 -12.18 -10.82
CA LEU A 249 -0.11 -12.69 -9.93
C LEU A 249 0.10 -14.18 -10.19
N GLU A 250 1.35 -14.59 -10.41
CA GLU A 250 1.76 -15.99 -10.51
C GLU A 250 2.91 -16.23 -9.53
N ILE A 251 2.77 -17.24 -8.65
CA ILE A 251 3.82 -17.67 -7.73
C ILE A 251 4.05 -19.17 -7.96
N ALA A 252 5.28 -19.52 -8.32
CA ALA A 252 5.73 -20.89 -8.51
C ALA A 252 6.69 -21.28 -7.39
N GLY A 253 6.49 -22.46 -6.85
CA GLY A 253 7.34 -23.09 -5.86
C GLY A 253 7.70 -24.52 -6.27
N ASP A 254 8.46 -25.18 -5.42
CA ASP A 254 8.95 -26.53 -5.61
C ASP A 254 7.83 -27.60 -5.65
N ARG A 255 6.66 -27.29 -5.04
CA ARG A 255 5.52 -28.22 -4.94
C ARG A 255 4.30 -27.79 -5.74
N GLY A 256 4.39 -26.72 -6.51
CA GLY A 256 3.27 -26.26 -7.31
C GLY A 256 3.31 -24.79 -7.69
N LYS A 257 2.16 -24.33 -8.17
CA LYS A 257 2.00 -22.98 -8.66
C LYS A 257 0.61 -22.44 -8.35
N VAL A 258 0.52 -21.18 -7.90
CA VAL A 258 -0.73 -20.45 -7.80
C VAL A 258 -0.78 -19.34 -8.84
N VAL A 259 -1.99 -19.04 -9.33
CA VAL A 259 -2.29 -17.90 -10.18
C VAL A 259 -3.53 -17.20 -9.65
N VAL A 260 -3.43 -15.89 -9.41
CA VAL A 260 -4.57 -15.01 -9.13
C VAL A 260 -4.77 -14.12 -10.35
N GLU A 261 -5.92 -14.22 -10.98
CA GLU A 261 -6.29 -13.46 -12.17
C GLU A 261 -7.82 -13.38 -12.26
N ASP A 262 -8.36 -12.26 -12.68
CA ASP A 262 -9.82 -12.02 -12.85
C ASP A 262 -10.65 -12.40 -11.61
N GLY A 263 -10.15 -12.10 -10.42
CA GLY A 263 -10.81 -12.41 -9.15
C GLY A 263 -10.87 -13.92 -8.83
N LYS A 264 -10.06 -14.74 -9.48
CA LYS A 264 -10.02 -16.19 -9.29
C LYS A 264 -8.65 -16.66 -8.85
N LEU A 265 -8.62 -17.65 -7.95
CA LEU A 265 -7.44 -18.37 -7.54
C LEU A 265 -7.42 -19.75 -8.24
N ARG A 266 -6.34 -20.03 -8.94
CA ARG A 266 -6.05 -21.36 -9.48
C ARG A 266 -4.80 -21.92 -8.80
N PHE A 267 -4.83 -23.20 -8.42
CA PHE A 267 -3.71 -23.86 -7.78
C PHE A 267 -3.41 -25.17 -8.49
N TRP A 268 -2.19 -25.32 -8.95
CA TRP A 268 -1.62 -26.57 -9.47
C TRP A 268 -0.66 -27.13 -8.45
N ARG A 269 -0.96 -28.31 -7.92
CA ARG A 269 -0.18 -28.99 -6.90
C ARG A 269 0.54 -30.19 -7.52
N LEU A 270 1.84 -30.28 -7.28
CA LEU A 270 2.61 -31.46 -7.62
C LEU A 270 2.42 -32.55 -6.56
N ARG A 271 2.34 -33.82 -6.97
CA ARG A 271 2.20 -34.96 -6.04
C ARG A 271 3.48 -35.25 -5.26
N GLU A 272 4.61 -34.92 -5.84
CA GLU A 272 5.93 -34.89 -5.22
C GLU A 272 6.59 -33.55 -5.58
N SER A 273 7.60 -33.14 -4.82
CA SER A 273 8.30 -31.91 -5.19
C SER A 273 9.10 -32.10 -6.49
N GLU A 274 9.31 -30.98 -7.21
CA GLU A 274 10.16 -30.99 -8.41
C GLU A 274 11.57 -31.49 -8.07
N THR A 275 12.14 -31.11 -6.94
CA THR A 275 13.45 -31.54 -6.46
C THR A 275 13.50 -33.07 -6.22
N GLU A 276 12.49 -33.66 -5.57
CA GLU A 276 12.41 -35.09 -5.35
C GLU A 276 12.27 -35.84 -6.67
N PHE A 277 11.41 -35.36 -7.57
CA PHE A 277 11.25 -35.96 -8.91
C PHE A 277 12.55 -35.93 -9.70
N ASN A 278 13.20 -34.77 -9.80
CA ASN A 278 14.42 -34.54 -10.55
C ASN A 278 15.58 -35.44 -10.04
N ALA A 279 15.67 -35.64 -8.72
CA ALA A 279 16.72 -36.45 -8.12
C ALA A 279 16.64 -37.96 -8.50
N ARG A 280 15.45 -38.47 -8.83
CA ARG A 280 15.22 -39.90 -9.14
C ARG A 280 14.94 -40.19 -10.61
N TRP A 281 14.65 -39.14 -11.41
CA TRP A 281 14.24 -39.31 -12.80
C TRP A 281 15.45 -39.49 -13.70
N GLU A 282 15.59 -40.71 -14.27
CA GLU A 282 16.75 -41.10 -15.10
C GLU A 282 16.54 -40.84 -16.61
N ASN A 283 15.30 -40.54 -17.02
CA ASN A 283 15.00 -40.31 -18.43
C ASN A 283 15.18 -38.82 -18.79
N GLY A 284 15.48 -38.54 -20.06
CA GLY A 284 15.73 -37.18 -20.53
C GLY A 284 14.49 -36.27 -20.54
N PHE A 285 13.28 -36.85 -20.59
CA PHE A 285 12.01 -36.12 -20.64
C PHE A 285 11.05 -36.67 -19.59
N GLY A 286 10.31 -35.78 -18.95
CA GLY A 286 9.32 -36.10 -17.93
C GLY A 286 9.08 -34.89 -17.02
N GLU A 287 7.97 -34.93 -16.31
CA GLU A 287 7.58 -33.93 -15.31
C GLU A 287 6.82 -34.60 -14.17
N PRO A 288 6.81 -34.01 -12.95
CA PRO A 288 6.01 -34.53 -11.85
C PRO A 288 4.52 -34.53 -12.17
N GLU A 289 3.80 -35.54 -11.67
CA GLU A 289 2.35 -35.59 -11.78
C GLU A 289 1.75 -34.36 -11.11
N CYS A 290 0.93 -33.58 -11.85
CA CYS A 290 0.35 -32.33 -11.44
C CYS A 290 -1.17 -32.42 -11.35
N TRP A 291 -1.75 -31.89 -10.27
CA TRP A 291 -3.19 -31.77 -10.08
C TRP A 291 -3.62 -30.32 -10.09
N GLU A 292 -4.70 -30.01 -10.80
CA GLU A 292 -5.41 -28.75 -10.60
C GLU A 292 -6.35 -28.91 -9.42
N VAL A 293 -6.17 -28.06 -8.39
CA VAL A 293 -6.90 -28.12 -7.13
C VAL A 293 -7.83 -26.94 -7.00
N THR A 294 -9.10 -27.20 -6.75
CA THR A 294 -10.08 -26.14 -6.46
C THR A 294 -9.94 -25.72 -5.00
N ILE A 295 -9.58 -24.47 -4.79
CA ILE A 295 -9.47 -23.85 -3.46
C ILE A 295 -10.71 -23.00 -3.21
N PRO A 296 -11.48 -23.24 -2.13
CA PRO A 296 -12.57 -22.39 -1.77
C PRO A 296 -12.06 -21.03 -1.26
N VAL A 297 -12.56 -19.97 -1.87
CA VAL A 297 -12.27 -18.58 -1.47
C VAL A 297 -13.57 -17.95 -0.99
N ALA A 298 -13.52 -17.29 0.16
CA ALA A 298 -14.66 -16.53 0.67
C ALA A 298 -15.05 -15.39 -0.27
N PRO A 299 -16.29 -14.91 -0.26
CA PRO A 299 -16.67 -13.69 -0.98
C PRO A 299 -15.76 -12.53 -0.63
N GLU A 300 -15.53 -11.65 -1.61
CA GLU A 300 -14.66 -10.48 -1.42
C GLU A 300 -15.11 -9.63 -0.24
N CYS A 301 -14.16 -9.29 0.62
CA CYS A 301 -14.30 -8.45 1.79
C CYS A 301 -13.01 -7.62 1.95
N SER A 302 -12.68 -6.85 0.91
CA SER A 302 -11.51 -5.96 0.91
C SER A 302 -12.02 -4.53 0.81
N ASP A 303 -11.99 -3.81 1.94
CA ASP A 303 -12.37 -2.39 1.96
C ASP A 303 -11.70 -1.69 3.15
N HIS A 304 -11.61 -0.38 3.08
CA HIS A 304 -11.05 0.47 4.12
C HIS A 304 -11.72 0.27 5.49
N HIS A 305 -13.06 0.10 5.51
CA HIS A 305 -13.80 -0.13 6.75
C HIS A 305 -13.41 -1.43 7.46
N VAL A 306 -12.94 -2.46 6.73
CA VAL A 306 -12.47 -3.74 7.32
C VAL A 306 -11.18 -3.53 8.11
N ILE A 307 -10.23 -2.77 7.55
CA ILE A 307 -9.00 -2.40 8.27
C ILE A 307 -9.33 -1.51 9.48
N THR A 308 -10.24 -0.55 9.33
CA THR A 308 -10.66 0.30 10.45
C THR A 308 -11.36 -0.51 11.55
N ALA A 309 -12.16 -1.52 11.19
CA ALA A 309 -12.79 -2.42 12.17
C ALA A 309 -11.73 -3.27 12.91
N ASN A 310 -10.76 -3.84 12.19
CA ASN A 310 -9.65 -4.56 12.81
C ASN A 310 -8.82 -3.65 13.71
N PHE A 311 -8.55 -2.42 13.28
CA PHE A 311 -7.82 -1.44 14.09
C PHE A 311 -8.60 -1.07 15.38
N ALA A 312 -9.91 -0.84 15.28
CA ALA A 312 -10.74 -0.58 16.46
C ALA A 312 -10.73 -1.77 17.43
N ALA A 313 -10.85 -3.00 16.92
CA ALA A 313 -10.73 -4.22 17.72
C ALA A 313 -9.33 -4.37 18.36
N ALA A 314 -8.27 -3.96 17.68
CA ALA A 314 -6.92 -3.95 18.26
C ALA A 314 -6.83 -2.96 19.43
N VAL A 315 -7.42 -1.77 19.30
CA VAL A 315 -7.47 -0.76 20.38
C VAL A 315 -8.29 -1.23 21.57
N LEU A 316 -9.46 -1.83 21.35
CA LEU A 316 -10.40 -2.21 22.41
C LEU A 316 -10.06 -3.54 23.07
N HIS A 317 -9.57 -4.51 22.29
CA HIS A 317 -9.49 -5.92 22.69
C HIS A 317 -8.08 -6.50 22.57
N GLY A 318 -7.12 -5.76 22.01
CA GLY A 318 -5.76 -6.26 21.75
C GLY A 318 -5.71 -7.28 20.60
N THR A 319 -6.71 -7.28 19.69
CA THR A 319 -6.71 -8.14 18.50
C THR A 319 -5.47 -7.84 17.63
N PRO A 320 -4.79 -8.85 17.07
CA PRO A 320 -3.68 -8.61 16.16
C PRO A 320 -4.09 -7.76 14.95
N LEU A 321 -3.23 -6.80 14.59
CA LEU A 321 -3.44 -5.98 13.39
C LEU A 321 -3.22 -6.81 12.12
N LEU A 322 -4.12 -6.66 11.15
CA LEU A 322 -3.94 -7.18 9.79
C LEU A 322 -2.80 -6.47 9.05
N ALA A 323 -2.61 -5.20 9.36
CA ALA A 323 -1.59 -4.35 8.76
C ALA A 323 -0.87 -3.52 9.84
N PRO A 324 0.11 -4.09 10.56
CA PRO A 324 0.91 -3.36 11.55
C PRO A 324 1.60 -2.15 10.93
N GLY A 325 1.61 -1.01 11.63
CA GLY A 325 2.20 0.24 11.13
C GLY A 325 3.66 0.11 10.73
N ALA A 326 4.44 -0.68 11.50
CA ALA A 326 5.85 -0.90 11.22
C ALA A 326 6.13 -1.57 9.86
N GLU A 327 5.16 -2.29 9.29
CA GLU A 327 5.31 -2.97 8.00
C GLU A 327 5.18 -2.02 6.80
N GLY A 328 4.66 -0.80 7.00
CA GLY A 328 4.52 0.20 5.94
C GLY A 328 5.82 0.55 5.21
N ILE A 329 6.97 0.31 5.83
CA ILE A 329 8.29 0.55 5.23
C ILE A 329 8.64 -0.45 4.13
N HIS A 330 8.12 -1.68 4.15
CA HIS A 330 8.57 -2.74 3.24
C HIS A 330 8.18 -2.47 1.78
N GLY A 331 6.90 -2.20 1.51
CA GLY A 331 6.45 -1.82 0.16
C GLY A 331 7.12 -0.53 -0.33
N LEU A 332 7.31 0.43 0.56
CA LEU A 332 8.04 1.67 0.26
C LEU A 332 9.51 1.40 -0.08
N THR A 333 10.17 0.45 0.59
CA THR A 333 11.55 0.04 0.28
C THR A 333 11.64 -0.49 -1.14
N LEU A 334 10.68 -1.32 -1.58
CA LEU A 334 10.64 -1.80 -2.97
C LEU A 334 10.46 -0.65 -3.97
N SER A 335 9.52 0.27 -3.71
CA SER A 335 9.30 1.46 -4.54
C SER A 335 10.58 2.31 -4.65
N ASN A 336 11.21 2.63 -3.53
CA ASN A 336 12.41 3.45 -3.51
C ASN A 336 13.60 2.75 -4.17
N ALA A 337 13.76 1.43 -4.01
CA ALA A 337 14.78 0.64 -4.69
C ALA A 337 14.62 0.64 -6.21
N MET A 338 13.38 0.55 -6.71
CA MET A 338 13.08 0.62 -8.16
C MET A 338 13.44 2.00 -8.73
N HIS A 339 13.08 3.08 -8.05
CA HIS A 339 13.49 4.42 -8.43
C HIS A 339 15.02 4.56 -8.42
N LEU A 340 15.68 4.16 -7.33
CA LEU A 340 17.12 4.25 -7.18
C LEU A 340 17.83 3.48 -8.29
N SER A 341 17.42 2.24 -8.57
CA SER A 341 17.96 1.42 -9.66
C SER A 341 17.87 2.12 -11.02
N THR A 342 16.73 2.74 -11.31
CA THR A 342 16.55 3.50 -12.57
C THR A 342 17.41 4.76 -12.59
N TRP A 343 17.51 5.49 -11.48
CA TRP A 343 18.25 6.75 -11.41
C TRP A 343 19.77 6.56 -11.49
N THR A 344 20.28 5.43 -10.98
CA THR A 344 21.70 5.07 -11.02
C THR A 344 22.07 4.20 -12.22
N ASP A 345 21.06 3.70 -12.95
CA ASP A 345 21.20 2.71 -14.02
C ASP A 345 21.95 1.45 -13.59
N ASP A 346 21.72 0.98 -12.35
CA ASP A 346 22.43 -0.16 -11.78
C ASP A 346 21.50 -1.02 -10.91
N TRP A 347 22.01 -2.16 -10.46
CA TRP A 347 21.40 -2.97 -9.43
C TRP A 347 21.41 -2.25 -8.08
N VAL A 348 20.38 -2.50 -7.28
CA VAL A 348 20.26 -1.97 -5.92
C VAL A 348 20.16 -3.15 -4.96
N ASP A 349 21.17 -3.29 -4.11
CA ASP A 349 21.16 -4.24 -2.99
C ASP A 349 20.27 -3.71 -1.86
N LEU A 350 19.58 -4.62 -1.16
CA LEU A 350 18.74 -4.27 -0.01
C LEU A 350 19.38 -4.77 1.30
N PRO A 351 19.49 -3.91 2.32
CA PRO A 351 19.05 -2.51 2.37
C PRO A 351 19.94 -1.59 1.54
N PHE A 352 19.35 -0.59 0.88
CA PHE A 352 20.06 0.37 0.04
C PHE A 352 20.53 1.62 0.81
N ASP A 353 21.37 2.43 0.15
CA ASP A 353 21.81 3.74 0.68
C ASP A 353 20.66 4.76 0.67
N GLU A 354 20.00 4.94 1.82
CA GLU A 354 18.88 5.88 2.00
C GLU A 354 19.31 7.35 1.83
N ALA A 355 20.57 7.69 2.10
CA ALA A 355 21.07 9.04 1.93
C ALA A 355 21.25 9.37 0.44
N LEU A 356 21.76 8.42 -0.34
CA LEU A 356 21.83 8.55 -1.80
C LEU A 356 20.44 8.70 -2.41
N PHE A 357 19.47 7.86 -1.98
CA PHE A 357 18.10 7.97 -2.45
C PHE A 357 17.53 9.38 -2.19
N LYS A 358 17.66 9.84 -0.94
CA LYS A 358 17.15 11.17 -0.54
C LYS A 358 17.80 12.30 -1.34
N LYS A 359 19.10 12.25 -1.56
CA LYS A 359 19.81 13.22 -2.38
C LYS A 359 19.25 13.28 -3.82
N LEU A 360 19.08 12.13 -4.46
CA LEU A 360 18.58 12.05 -5.83
C LEU A 360 17.09 12.46 -5.93
N LEU A 361 16.30 12.20 -4.89
CA LEU A 361 14.93 12.70 -4.79
C LEU A 361 14.91 14.22 -4.65
N ASP A 362 15.79 14.81 -3.82
CA ASP A 362 15.86 16.26 -3.61
C ASP A 362 16.27 17.00 -4.90
N GLU A 363 17.16 16.43 -5.69
CA GLU A 363 17.53 16.97 -7.02
C GLU A 363 16.30 17.07 -7.94
N ARG A 364 15.40 16.08 -7.90
CA ARG A 364 14.13 16.08 -8.68
C ARG A 364 13.10 17.03 -8.11
N ILE A 365 12.99 17.11 -6.81
CA ILE A 365 12.09 18.07 -6.12
C ILE A 365 12.50 19.50 -6.49
N ALA A 366 13.81 19.80 -6.56
CA ALA A 366 14.32 21.13 -6.90
C ALA A 366 13.95 21.58 -8.32
N THR A 367 13.70 20.63 -9.23
CA THR A 367 13.31 20.89 -10.62
C THR A 367 11.82 20.67 -10.88
N SER A 368 11.07 20.28 -9.87
CA SER A 368 9.64 19.96 -9.96
C SER A 368 8.80 21.21 -10.28
N ILE A 369 7.83 21.03 -11.16
CA ILE A 369 6.98 22.12 -11.68
C ILE A 369 5.81 22.36 -10.70
N ASP A 370 5.55 23.60 -10.36
CA ASP A 370 4.34 24.00 -9.64
C ASP A 370 3.14 23.98 -10.60
N LYS A 371 2.28 22.96 -10.45
CA LYS A 371 1.06 22.86 -11.25
C LYS A 371 0.02 23.88 -10.78
N GLN A 372 -0.34 24.81 -11.65
CA GLN A 372 -1.50 25.66 -11.43
C GLN A 372 -2.78 24.92 -11.83
N VAL A 373 -3.42 24.26 -10.89
CA VAL A 373 -4.64 23.48 -11.16
C VAL A 373 -5.72 23.83 -10.15
N VAL A 374 -6.94 24.03 -10.66
CA VAL A 374 -8.12 24.10 -9.80
C VAL A 374 -8.38 22.68 -9.27
N SER A 375 -8.21 22.49 -7.97
CA SER A 375 -8.45 21.21 -7.31
C SER A 375 -9.88 20.76 -7.56
N LYS A 376 -10.05 19.53 -8.11
CA LYS A 376 -11.36 18.92 -8.35
C LYS A 376 -11.48 17.67 -7.48
N THR A 377 -12.61 17.54 -6.80
CA THR A 377 -12.99 16.27 -6.17
C THR A 377 -13.40 15.30 -7.28
N LEU A 378 -12.72 14.16 -7.36
CA LEU A 378 -13.06 13.09 -8.30
C LEU A 378 -13.99 12.09 -7.63
N ASP A 379 -14.91 11.53 -8.41
CA ASP A 379 -15.61 10.32 -7.99
C ASP A 379 -14.59 9.17 -7.95
N ALA A 380 -14.34 8.65 -6.76
CA ALA A 380 -13.41 7.56 -6.53
C ALA A 380 -14.12 6.20 -6.44
N SER A 381 -15.43 6.12 -6.69
CA SER A 381 -16.16 4.85 -6.71
C SER A 381 -15.60 3.92 -7.80
N GLY A 382 -15.23 2.70 -7.41
CA GLY A 382 -14.66 1.69 -8.31
C GLY A 382 -13.17 1.86 -8.66
N THR A 383 -12.42 2.61 -7.87
CA THR A 383 -10.97 2.81 -8.09
C THR A 383 -10.08 2.06 -7.09
N TRP A 384 -10.67 1.15 -6.32
CA TRP A 384 -9.99 0.38 -5.27
C TRP A 384 -9.96 -1.11 -5.59
#